data_38c9f22e7604b06a3b3101e96ea03329
#
_entry.id   38c9f22e7604b06a3b3101e96ea03329
#
_cell.length_a   1.000
_cell.length_b   1.000
_cell.length_c   1.000
_cell.angle_alpha   90.00
_cell.angle_beta   90.00
_cell.angle_gamma   90.00
#
_symmetry.space_group_name_H-M   'P 1'
#
loop_
_entity.id
_entity.type
_entity.pdbx_description
1 polymer ?
#
loop_
_entity_poly.entity_id
_entity_poly.type
_entity_poly.pdbx_seq_one_letter_code
_entity_poly.pdbx_strand_id
1 'polypeptide(L)'
;MTNVNEIIVPKNGYANLINDYMFKRVFGSEECKDILISFLNHVLDDKKVEDVVFLPTEHLGPTEDDRSAVFDIACRTSSGDEFIVEMQNAAQPFFKDRSLFYTSYPIINQAALAKEKYFEEHGNTIGFTWNFRLKPVRFIAITKFKMDHAADWPSDKYHSSYHISEDNLGEFLNDKLQFIFLELARFNKSESELITPYDKWMYLFKNMADLKSKPDIFSEKEFNRLFEIAEFVNFTAEQYREYQKAEKMLYDYHNTLDYARRQGLEQGLQEGLAQGLEQGLEQGLEQGLEQGLREGLEQGKKEERLEIARRMLEVAMPIGQIVDLTGLSMEEIESL
;
A
#
# COMPACT_ATOMS: atom_id res chain seq x y z
N MET A 1 -5.72 30.48 -39.39
CA MET A 1 -5.96 29.12 -38.80
C MET A 1 -4.85 28.93 -37.78
N THR A 2 -5.10 29.25 -36.53
CA THR A 2 -4.18 29.03 -35.42
C THR A 2 -4.06 27.49 -35.23
N ASN A 3 -2.83 27.00 -35.32
CA ASN A 3 -2.51 25.58 -35.09
C ASN A 3 -2.96 25.19 -33.67
N VAL A 4 -4.02 24.42 -33.56
CA VAL A 4 -4.68 23.99 -32.30
C VAL A 4 -3.83 23.01 -31.49
N ASN A 5 -2.58 22.75 -31.88
CA ASN A 5 -1.70 21.74 -31.27
C ASN A 5 -0.34 22.29 -30.77
N GLU A 6 -0.24 23.58 -30.53
CA GLU A 6 1.00 24.12 -29.95
C GLU A 6 1.01 23.86 -28.44
N ILE A 7 1.87 22.96 -27.98
CA ILE A 7 2.05 22.67 -26.55
C ILE A 7 2.77 23.85 -25.91
N ILE A 8 2.10 24.50 -24.98
CA ILE A 8 2.67 25.61 -24.22
C ILE A 8 3.32 25.03 -22.97
N VAL A 9 4.66 25.07 -22.92
CA VAL A 9 5.43 24.71 -21.74
C VAL A 9 5.30 25.83 -20.70
N PRO A 10 5.03 25.53 -19.41
CA PRO A 10 4.99 26.55 -18.36
C PRO A 10 6.34 27.28 -18.26
N LYS A 11 6.29 28.57 -17.99
CA LYS A 11 7.50 29.38 -17.81
C LYS A 11 8.11 29.31 -16.42
N ASN A 12 7.35 28.79 -15.45
CA ASN A 12 7.75 28.70 -14.05
C ASN A 12 7.31 27.38 -13.46
N GLY A 13 7.97 26.98 -12.36
CA GLY A 13 7.67 25.77 -11.58
C GLY A 13 8.51 24.57 -11.98
N TYR A 14 8.38 23.54 -11.18
CA TYR A 14 9.18 22.33 -11.29
C TYR A 14 8.30 21.11 -11.53
N ALA A 15 8.83 20.16 -12.29
CA ALA A 15 8.19 18.89 -12.51
C ALA A 15 8.17 18.04 -11.23
N ASN A 16 7.14 17.24 -11.09
CA ASN A 16 7.00 16.30 -9.99
C ASN A 16 7.99 15.13 -10.17
N LEU A 17 8.90 14.93 -9.21
CA LEU A 17 9.90 13.86 -9.29
C LEU A 17 9.31 12.45 -9.21
N ILE A 18 8.11 12.29 -8.64
CA ILE A 18 7.42 11.01 -8.60
C ILE A 18 6.52 10.75 -9.82
N ASN A 19 6.57 11.61 -10.83
CA ASN A 19 6.02 11.33 -12.15
C ASN A 19 6.91 10.30 -12.87
N ASP A 20 6.33 9.26 -13.48
CA ASP A 20 7.08 8.16 -14.11
C ASP A 20 8.10 8.63 -15.14
N TYR A 21 7.69 9.54 -16.03
CA TYR A 21 8.61 10.12 -17.02
C TYR A 21 9.76 10.87 -16.36
N MET A 22 9.44 11.70 -15.35
CA MET A 22 10.44 12.52 -14.69
C MET A 22 11.41 11.70 -13.86
N PHE A 23 10.91 10.68 -13.16
CA PHE A 23 11.71 9.75 -12.39
C PHE A 23 12.73 9.02 -13.27
N LYS A 24 12.29 8.45 -14.38
CA LYS A 24 13.17 7.77 -15.34
C LYS A 24 14.16 8.72 -16.00
N ARG A 25 13.76 9.95 -16.30
CA ARG A 25 14.65 10.97 -16.87
C ARG A 25 15.76 11.36 -15.90
N VAL A 26 15.45 11.57 -14.63
CA VAL A 26 16.41 12.03 -13.61
C VAL A 26 17.30 10.90 -13.11
N PHE A 27 16.72 9.74 -12.83
CA PHE A 27 17.44 8.65 -12.16
C PHE A 27 17.79 7.49 -13.10
N GLY A 28 17.22 7.42 -14.30
CA GLY A 28 17.42 6.32 -15.26
C GLY A 28 18.18 6.69 -16.54
N SER A 29 18.76 7.90 -16.64
CA SER A 29 19.50 8.32 -17.83
C SER A 29 21.00 8.44 -17.59
N GLU A 30 21.81 8.10 -18.60
CA GLU A 30 23.28 8.26 -18.56
C GLU A 30 23.69 9.73 -18.29
N GLU A 31 22.93 10.69 -18.80
CA GLU A 31 23.19 12.10 -18.61
C GLU A 31 23.09 12.55 -17.14
N CYS A 32 22.25 11.86 -16.35
CA CYS A 32 21.94 12.19 -14.97
C CYS A 32 22.46 11.15 -13.96
N LYS A 33 23.37 10.29 -14.40
CA LYS A 33 23.93 9.19 -13.60
C LYS A 33 24.52 9.65 -12.26
N ASP A 34 25.12 10.83 -12.21
CA ASP A 34 25.64 11.45 -10.99
C ASP A 34 24.55 11.74 -9.95
N ILE A 35 23.33 12.08 -10.38
CA ILE A 35 22.19 12.28 -9.50
C ILE A 35 21.75 10.95 -8.86
N LEU A 36 21.65 9.86 -9.66
CA LEU A 36 21.37 8.53 -9.13
C LEU A 36 22.44 8.08 -8.14
N ILE A 37 23.72 8.26 -8.47
CA ILE A 37 24.83 7.88 -7.58
C ILE A 37 24.76 8.66 -6.26
N SER A 38 24.49 9.97 -6.31
CA SER A 38 24.31 10.77 -5.10
C SER A 38 23.14 10.27 -4.25
N PHE A 39 21.99 10.00 -4.87
CA PHE A 39 20.82 9.44 -4.19
C PHE A 39 21.15 8.10 -3.50
N LEU A 40 21.74 7.15 -4.24
CA LEU A 40 22.12 5.85 -3.69
C LEU A 40 23.07 5.99 -2.50
N ASN A 41 24.07 6.87 -2.60
CA ASN A 41 25.04 7.09 -1.52
C ASN A 41 24.42 7.73 -0.25
N HIS A 42 23.26 8.37 -0.36
CA HIS A 42 22.57 8.93 0.81
C HIS A 42 21.48 7.99 1.37
N VAL A 43 21.08 6.98 0.60
CA VAL A 43 20.14 5.96 1.05
C VAL A 43 20.85 4.76 1.69
N LEU A 44 22.08 4.47 1.24
CA LEU A 44 22.88 3.33 1.69
C LEU A 44 23.80 3.78 2.85
N ASP A 45 23.76 3.06 3.96
CA ASP A 45 24.59 3.38 5.13
C ASP A 45 26.02 2.80 5.04
N ASP A 46 26.20 1.73 4.23
CA ASP A 46 27.36 0.84 4.35
C ASP A 46 28.34 0.87 3.17
N LYS A 47 27.98 1.45 2.04
CA LYS A 47 28.79 1.40 0.81
C LYS A 47 28.74 2.68 0.01
N LYS A 48 29.92 3.06 -0.49
CA LYS A 48 30.04 4.14 -1.47
C LYS A 48 29.92 3.60 -2.89
N VAL A 49 28.90 4.04 -3.60
CA VAL A 49 28.73 3.83 -5.05
C VAL A 49 29.54 4.90 -5.78
N GLU A 50 30.53 4.49 -6.58
CA GLU A 50 31.38 5.41 -7.34
C GLU A 50 30.90 5.57 -8.78
N ASP A 51 30.43 4.48 -9.40
CA ASP A 51 29.89 4.46 -10.75
C ASP A 51 28.88 3.33 -10.90
N VAL A 52 27.96 3.49 -11.86
CA VAL A 52 26.96 2.49 -12.24
C VAL A 52 26.85 2.37 -13.74
N VAL A 53 26.44 1.18 -14.19
CA VAL A 53 26.03 0.90 -15.57
C VAL A 53 24.55 0.55 -15.53
N PHE A 54 23.74 1.22 -16.37
CA PHE A 54 22.33 0.89 -16.47
C PHE A 54 22.13 -0.47 -17.13
N LEU A 55 21.17 -1.22 -16.62
CA LEU A 55 20.78 -2.54 -17.13
C LEU A 55 19.42 -2.45 -17.83
N PRO A 56 19.08 -3.41 -18.69
CA PRO A 56 17.73 -3.54 -19.21
C PRO A 56 16.70 -3.60 -18.06
N THR A 57 15.63 -2.85 -18.18
CA THR A 57 14.58 -2.78 -17.17
C THR A 57 13.46 -3.78 -17.41
N GLU A 58 13.37 -4.35 -18.60
CA GLU A 58 12.37 -5.33 -18.98
C GLU A 58 12.96 -6.74 -18.99
N HIS A 59 12.37 -7.64 -18.22
CA HIS A 59 12.73 -9.04 -18.14
C HIS A 59 11.52 -9.88 -18.51
N LEU A 60 11.57 -10.50 -19.68
CA LEU A 60 10.53 -11.41 -20.15
C LEU A 60 10.60 -12.71 -19.34
N GLY A 61 9.43 -13.27 -19.01
CA GLY A 61 9.33 -14.60 -18.44
C GLY A 61 9.83 -15.68 -19.43
N PRO A 62 10.00 -16.93 -18.97
CA PRO A 62 10.45 -18.05 -19.81
C PRO A 62 9.54 -18.32 -21.01
N THR A 63 8.26 -17.96 -20.93
CA THR A 63 7.27 -18.07 -22.02
C THR A 63 6.52 -16.75 -22.20
N GLU A 64 5.81 -16.58 -23.35
CA GLU A 64 5.01 -15.39 -23.66
C GLU A 64 3.88 -15.16 -22.65
N ASP A 65 3.40 -16.21 -22.00
CA ASP A 65 2.33 -16.18 -20.99
C ASP A 65 2.84 -15.88 -19.57
N ASP A 66 4.17 -15.93 -19.36
CA ASP A 66 4.77 -15.67 -18.06
C ASP A 66 4.81 -14.18 -17.76
N ARG A 67 4.59 -13.84 -16.49
CA ARG A 67 4.69 -12.43 -16.05
C ARG A 67 6.12 -11.93 -16.26
N SER A 68 6.25 -10.89 -17.06
CA SER A 68 7.46 -10.09 -17.16
C SER A 68 7.66 -9.25 -15.90
N ALA A 69 8.91 -9.03 -15.52
CA ALA A 69 9.26 -7.99 -14.57
C ALA A 69 9.70 -6.75 -15.36
N VAL A 70 9.09 -5.62 -15.06
CA VAL A 70 9.49 -4.32 -15.61
C VAL A 70 9.88 -3.44 -14.44
N PHE A 71 11.14 -3.02 -14.42
CA PHE A 71 11.67 -2.14 -13.39
C PHE A 71 11.66 -0.69 -13.87
N ASP A 72 11.52 0.25 -12.95
CA ASP A 72 11.69 1.66 -13.32
C ASP A 72 13.15 1.94 -13.64
N ILE A 73 14.07 1.48 -12.78
CA ILE A 73 15.51 1.62 -12.97
C ILE A 73 16.21 0.36 -12.49
N ALA A 74 17.14 -0.14 -13.30
CA ALA A 74 18.06 -1.20 -12.94
C ALA A 74 19.49 -0.78 -13.27
N CYS A 75 20.41 -0.96 -12.33
CA CYS A 75 21.82 -0.63 -12.56
C CYS A 75 22.75 -1.55 -11.77
N ARG A 76 24.02 -1.59 -12.21
CA ARG A 76 25.08 -2.40 -11.60
C ARG A 76 26.33 -1.56 -11.38
N THR A 77 26.96 -1.70 -10.22
CA THR A 77 28.26 -1.08 -9.92
C THR A 77 29.41 -1.85 -10.56
N SER A 78 30.59 -1.23 -10.57
CA SER A 78 31.84 -1.90 -10.98
C SER A 78 32.20 -3.12 -10.11
N SER A 79 31.77 -3.15 -8.84
CA SER A 79 31.92 -4.32 -7.94
C SER A 79 30.96 -5.46 -8.26
N GLY A 80 29.94 -5.21 -9.09
CA GLY A 80 28.90 -6.15 -9.48
C GLY A 80 27.67 -6.13 -8.59
N ASP A 81 27.56 -5.19 -7.65
CA ASP A 81 26.34 -5.00 -6.85
C ASP A 81 25.23 -4.45 -7.76
N GLU A 82 24.03 -5.03 -7.70
CA GLU A 82 22.89 -4.64 -8.53
C GLU A 82 21.84 -3.91 -7.71
N PHE A 83 21.27 -2.87 -8.31
CA PHE A 83 20.21 -2.07 -7.73
C PHE A 83 18.99 -2.08 -8.64
N ILE A 84 17.83 -2.29 -8.03
CA ILE A 84 16.52 -2.02 -8.61
C ILE A 84 15.95 -0.85 -7.83
N VAL A 85 15.60 0.24 -8.51
CA VAL A 85 14.99 1.42 -7.89
C VAL A 85 13.60 1.62 -8.49
N GLU A 86 12.59 1.62 -7.64
CA GLU A 86 11.18 1.65 -8.00
C GLU A 86 10.49 2.88 -7.41
N MET A 87 9.61 3.50 -8.20
CA MET A 87 8.70 4.57 -7.75
C MET A 87 7.26 4.08 -7.75
N GLN A 88 6.62 4.07 -6.58
CA GLN A 88 5.27 3.57 -6.42
C GLN A 88 4.30 4.67 -5.97
N ASN A 89 3.43 5.09 -6.88
CA ASN A 89 2.47 6.18 -6.63
C ASN A 89 1.18 5.72 -5.95
N ALA A 90 0.83 4.43 -6.04
CA ALA A 90 -0.39 3.87 -5.46
C ALA A 90 -0.09 2.57 -4.73
N ALA A 91 -0.78 2.35 -3.61
CA ALA A 91 -0.71 1.09 -2.88
C ALA A 91 -1.23 -0.06 -3.75
N GLN A 92 -0.48 -1.14 -3.79
CA GLN A 92 -0.85 -2.36 -4.51
C GLN A 92 -0.84 -3.54 -3.54
N PRO A 93 -1.82 -4.45 -3.63
CA PRO A 93 -1.78 -5.70 -2.89
C PRO A 93 -0.47 -6.46 -3.17
N PHE A 94 0.07 -7.09 -2.16
CA PHE A 94 1.26 -7.94 -2.29
C PHE A 94 2.53 -7.21 -2.81
N PHE A 95 2.67 -5.92 -2.51
CA PHE A 95 3.84 -5.15 -2.97
C PHE A 95 5.17 -5.71 -2.41
N LYS A 96 5.18 -6.18 -1.15
CA LYS A 96 6.35 -6.85 -0.56
C LYS A 96 6.69 -8.14 -1.29
N ASP A 97 5.69 -8.96 -1.65
CA ASP A 97 5.89 -10.20 -2.42
C ASP A 97 6.41 -9.90 -3.82
N ARG A 98 5.87 -8.85 -4.47
CA ARG A 98 6.37 -8.38 -5.77
C ARG A 98 7.82 -7.93 -5.70
N SER A 99 8.24 -7.23 -4.64
CA SER A 99 9.61 -6.80 -4.47
C SER A 99 10.57 -8.00 -4.38
N LEU A 100 10.16 -9.05 -3.65
CA LEU A 100 10.90 -10.31 -3.57
C LEU A 100 10.97 -11.02 -4.94
N PHE A 101 9.85 -11.09 -5.67
CA PHE A 101 9.80 -11.65 -7.01
C PHE A 101 10.74 -10.90 -7.96
N TYR A 102 10.76 -9.56 -7.94
CA TYR A 102 11.62 -8.74 -8.77
C TYR A 102 13.11 -9.01 -8.52
N THR A 103 13.52 -9.19 -7.27
CA THR A 103 14.94 -9.48 -6.95
C THR A 103 15.40 -10.87 -7.37
N SER A 104 14.48 -11.79 -7.69
CA SER A 104 14.84 -13.12 -8.21
C SER A 104 15.50 -13.05 -9.60
N TYR A 105 15.11 -12.10 -10.44
CA TYR A 105 15.64 -11.95 -11.80
C TYR A 105 17.16 -11.66 -11.82
N PRO A 106 17.66 -10.61 -11.15
CA PRO A 106 19.10 -10.38 -11.10
C PRO A 106 19.86 -11.53 -10.44
N ILE A 107 19.29 -12.21 -9.43
CA ILE A 107 19.94 -13.36 -8.79
C ILE A 107 20.10 -14.52 -9.79
N ILE A 108 19.05 -14.86 -10.55
CA ILE A 108 19.09 -15.92 -11.57
C ILE A 108 20.06 -15.55 -12.69
N ASN A 109 20.05 -14.29 -13.14
CA ASN A 109 20.91 -13.82 -14.24
C ASN A 109 22.41 -13.89 -13.91
N GLN A 110 22.81 -13.84 -12.64
CA GLN A 110 24.22 -13.92 -12.26
C GLN A 110 24.89 -15.22 -12.71
N ALA A 111 24.16 -16.34 -12.72
CA ALA A 111 24.70 -17.60 -13.24
C ALA A 111 24.95 -17.54 -14.75
N ALA A 112 24.02 -16.93 -15.52
CA ALA A 112 24.16 -16.76 -16.96
C ALA A 112 25.32 -15.82 -17.30
N LEU A 113 25.44 -14.70 -16.62
CA LEU A 113 26.53 -13.74 -16.79
C LEU A 113 27.90 -14.34 -16.44
N ALA A 114 27.98 -15.16 -15.40
CA ALA A 114 29.19 -15.85 -15.03
C ALA A 114 29.63 -16.85 -16.12
N LYS A 115 28.67 -17.53 -16.77
CA LYS A 115 28.90 -18.46 -17.86
C LYS A 115 29.33 -17.72 -19.13
N GLU A 116 28.72 -16.59 -19.45
CA GLU A 116 29.06 -15.75 -20.59
C GLU A 116 30.50 -15.22 -20.46
N LYS A 117 30.85 -14.66 -19.31
CA LYS A 117 32.19 -14.19 -19.00
C LYS A 117 33.22 -15.31 -19.12
N TYR A 118 32.92 -16.51 -18.62
CA TYR A 118 33.80 -17.66 -18.78
C TYR A 118 33.99 -18.01 -20.26
N PHE A 119 32.95 -17.95 -21.07
CA PHE A 119 33.02 -18.17 -22.51
C PHE A 119 33.90 -17.10 -23.22
N GLU A 120 33.77 -15.83 -22.87
CA GLU A 120 34.58 -14.76 -23.40
C GLU A 120 36.08 -14.95 -23.10
N GLU A 121 36.40 -15.43 -21.89
CA GLU A 121 37.77 -15.67 -21.45
C GLU A 121 38.40 -16.94 -22.07
N HIS A 122 37.61 -18.00 -22.34
CA HIS A 122 38.10 -19.32 -22.69
C HIS A 122 37.69 -19.80 -24.10
N GLY A 123 36.81 -19.07 -24.79
CA GLY A 123 36.28 -19.41 -26.11
C GLY A 123 35.31 -20.59 -26.16
N ASN A 124 34.99 -21.21 -25.02
CA ASN A 124 34.01 -22.30 -24.88
C ASN A 124 33.46 -22.36 -23.42
N THR A 125 32.47 -23.20 -23.19
CA THR A 125 31.86 -23.42 -21.85
C THR A 125 32.27 -24.77 -21.23
N ILE A 126 33.24 -25.49 -21.81
CA ILE A 126 33.67 -26.78 -21.28
C ILE A 126 34.39 -26.56 -19.95
N GLY A 127 33.94 -27.25 -18.91
CA GLY A 127 34.52 -27.12 -17.56
C GLY A 127 34.00 -25.93 -16.75
N PHE A 128 33.09 -25.12 -17.33
CA PHE A 128 32.43 -24.08 -16.52
C PHE A 128 31.65 -24.68 -15.35
N THR A 129 31.97 -24.22 -14.16
CA THR A 129 31.20 -24.52 -12.94
C THR A 129 30.95 -23.23 -12.20
N TRP A 130 29.70 -22.94 -11.89
CA TRP A 130 29.35 -21.81 -11.07
C TRP A 130 29.41 -22.19 -9.59
N ASN A 131 30.12 -21.43 -8.80
CA ASN A 131 30.35 -21.67 -7.38
C ASN A 131 29.32 -20.98 -6.48
N PHE A 132 28.22 -20.46 -7.03
CA PHE A 132 27.13 -19.76 -6.31
C PHE A 132 27.59 -18.52 -5.53
N ARG A 133 28.72 -17.91 -5.88
CA ARG A 133 29.17 -16.66 -5.26
C ARG A 133 28.36 -15.48 -5.78
N LEU A 134 27.22 -15.21 -5.10
CA LEU A 134 26.34 -14.12 -5.45
C LEU A 134 26.96 -12.76 -5.19
N LYS A 135 26.62 -11.80 -6.04
CA LYS A 135 26.77 -10.36 -5.80
C LYS A 135 25.52 -9.82 -5.13
N PRO A 136 25.64 -8.78 -4.31
CA PRO A 136 24.49 -8.15 -3.66
C PRO A 136 23.45 -7.64 -4.66
N VAL A 137 22.18 -7.85 -4.35
CA VAL A 137 21.03 -7.28 -5.03
C VAL A 137 20.26 -6.44 -4.01
N ARG A 138 20.06 -5.17 -4.31
CA ARG A 138 19.33 -4.22 -3.45
C ARG A 138 18.12 -3.69 -4.18
N PHE A 139 16.97 -3.84 -3.54
CA PHE A 139 15.70 -3.30 -4.01
C PHE A 139 15.38 -2.05 -3.18
N ILE A 140 15.25 -0.91 -3.85
CA ILE A 140 14.92 0.38 -3.23
C ILE A 140 13.59 0.84 -3.79
N ALA A 141 12.58 0.97 -2.94
CA ALA A 141 11.27 1.47 -3.34
C ALA A 141 10.95 2.80 -2.65
N ILE A 142 10.60 3.80 -3.45
CA ILE A 142 10.09 5.08 -2.99
C ILE A 142 8.56 5.01 -3.13
N THR A 143 7.83 5.06 -2.00
CA THR A 143 6.37 4.91 -2.00
C THR A 143 5.69 6.22 -1.59
N LYS A 144 4.66 6.63 -2.34
CA LYS A 144 3.81 7.79 -2.00
C LYS A 144 2.85 7.49 -0.85
N PHE A 145 2.61 6.22 -0.54
CA PHE A 145 1.67 5.72 0.45
C PHE A 145 2.39 5.13 1.68
N LYS A 146 1.62 4.90 2.74
CA LYS A 146 2.07 4.13 3.91
C LYS A 146 1.94 2.65 3.62
N MET A 147 3.02 1.90 3.85
CA MET A 147 2.98 0.44 3.77
C MET A 147 2.34 -0.16 5.03
N ASP A 148 1.86 -1.39 4.89
CA ASP A 148 1.38 -2.17 6.02
C ASP A 148 2.54 -2.65 6.88
N HIS A 149 2.53 -2.23 8.14
CA HIS A 149 3.47 -2.60 9.18
C HIS A 149 2.74 -3.15 10.41
N ALA A 150 3.50 -3.65 11.39
CA ALA A 150 2.96 -4.01 12.70
C ALA A 150 2.31 -2.79 13.39
N ALA A 151 1.37 -3.03 14.30
CA ALA A 151 0.59 -1.97 14.94
C ALA A 151 1.44 -0.97 15.75
N ASP A 152 2.59 -1.40 16.24
CA ASP A 152 3.55 -0.62 17.01
C ASP A 152 4.62 0.08 16.16
N TRP A 153 4.49 0.04 14.82
CA TRP A 153 5.44 0.72 13.93
C TRP A 153 5.43 2.23 14.16
N PRO A 154 6.61 2.87 14.37
CA PRO A 154 6.68 4.32 14.62
C PRO A 154 6.08 5.12 13.47
N SER A 155 5.21 6.08 13.79
CA SER A 155 4.44 6.83 12.79
C SER A 155 5.29 7.69 11.86
N ASP A 156 6.48 8.09 12.33
CA ASP A 156 7.47 8.94 11.66
C ASP A 156 8.64 8.15 11.04
N LYS A 157 8.66 6.82 11.21
CA LYS A 157 9.68 5.97 10.59
C LYS A 157 9.35 5.78 9.10
N TYR A 158 9.99 6.57 8.27
CA TYR A 158 9.81 6.60 6.82
C TYR A 158 10.88 5.85 6.02
N HIS A 159 11.94 5.37 6.67
CA HIS A 159 12.97 4.51 6.09
C HIS A 159 12.96 3.16 6.80
N SER A 160 12.84 2.09 6.04
CA SER A 160 12.97 0.73 6.55
C SER A 160 13.87 -0.11 5.65
N SER A 161 14.76 -0.87 6.27
CA SER A 161 15.68 -1.79 5.61
C SER A 161 15.47 -3.20 6.14
N TYR A 162 15.36 -4.16 5.23
CA TYR A 162 15.10 -5.56 5.54
C TYR A 162 16.19 -6.43 4.93
N HIS A 163 16.61 -7.42 5.72
CA HIS A 163 17.55 -8.46 5.35
C HIS A 163 16.99 -9.83 5.74
N ILE A 164 17.54 -10.90 5.17
CA ILE A 164 17.25 -12.26 5.64
C ILE A 164 18.11 -12.50 6.89
N SER A 165 17.47 -12.76 8.02
CA SER A 165 18.12 -12.97 9.30
C SER A 165 17.61 -14.20 10.02
N GLU A 166 18.42 -14.70 10.94
CA GLU A 166 17.99 -15.71 11.92
C GLU A 166 16.97 -15.08 12.90
N ASP A 167 15.96 -15.85 13.30
CA ASP A 167 14.76 -15.33 13.96
C ASP A 167 15.01 -14.85 15.41
N ASN A 168 15.97 -15.45 16.14
CA ASN A 168 16.16 -15.20 17.56
C ASN A 168 17.28 -14.21 17.85
N LEU A 169 18.40 -14.32 17.13
CA LEU A 169 19.60 -13.50 17.36
C LEU A 169 19.72 -12.35 16.37
N GLY A 170 18.92 -12.38 15.29
CA GLY A 170 18.97 -11.35 14.24
C GLY A 170 20.26 -11.40 13.40
N GLU A 171 21.03 -12.49 13.44
CA GLU A 171 22.20 -12.68 12.60
C GLU A 171 21.80 -12.74 11.12
N PHE A 172 22.41 -11.93 10.26
CA PHE A 172 22.11 -11.95 8.84
C PHE A 172 22.62 -13.24 8.19
N LEU A 173 21.76 -13.91 7.40
CA LEU A 173 22.18 -15.08 6.62
C LEU A 173 23.37 -14.71 5.72
N ASN A 174 23.30 -13.58 5.03
CA ASN A 174 24.34 -12.92 4.28
C ASN A 174 23.91 -11.50 3.88
N ASP A 175 24.79 -10.73 3.23
CA ASP A 175 24.57 -9.37 2.74
C ASP A 175 24.08 -9.31 1.28
N LYS A 176 23.55 -10.42 0.73
CA LYS A 176 23.30 -10.53 -0.72
C LYS A 176 21.94 -10.04 -1.14
N LEU A 177 20.99 -9.93 -0.21
CA LEU A 177 19.64 -9.46 -0.51
C LEU A 177 19.20 -8.43 0.52
N GLN A 178 18.85 -7.25 0.05
CA GLN A 178 18.37 -6.13 0.88
C GLN A 178 17.19 -5.45 0.22
N PHE A 179 16.17 -5.13 1.03
CA PHE A 179 15.01 -4.34 0.61
C PHE A 179 14.96 -3.05 1.43
N ILE A 180 14.90 -1.93 0.74
CA ILE A 180 14.82 -0.60 1.35
C ILE A 180 13.51 0.04 0.88
N PHE A 181 12.67 0.46 1.82
CA PHE A 181 11.44 1.16 1.53
C PHE A 181 11.48 2.57 2.13
N LEU A 182 11.21 3.56 1.28
CA LEU A 182 11.19 4.98 1.59
C LEU A 182 9.76 5.50 1.47
N GLU A 183 9.08 5.70 2.61
CA GLU A 183 7.66 6.03 2.66
C GLU A 183 7.44 7.55 2.74
N LEU A 184 7.19 8.21 1.60
CA LEU A 184 6.97 9.67 1.54
C LEU A 184 5.77 10.13 2.39
N ALA A 185 4.74 9.28 2.53
CA ALA A 185 3.58 9.59 3.35
C ALA A 185 3.87 9.68 4.86
N ARG A 186 5.02 9.14 5.32
CA ARG A 186 5.49 9.24 6.72
C ARG A 186 6.52 10.34 6.92
N PHE A 187 7.11 10.85 5.84
CA PHE A 187 8.06 11.97 5.92
C PHE A 187 7.32 13.29 6.07
N ASN A 188 7.49 13.97 7.20
CA ASN A 188 6.78 15.21 7.54
C ASN A 188 7.69 16.37 7.92
N LYS A 189 9.02 16.28 7.65
CA LYS A 189 9.95 17.37 7.93
C LYS A 189 9.65 18.57 7.03
N SER A 190 9.62 19.74 7.64
CA SER A 190 9.61 21.04 6.95
C SER A 190 11.01 21.37 6.41
N GLU A 191 11.11 22.38 5.55
CA GLU A 191 12.37 22.85 4.97
C GLU A 191 13.43 23.17 6.04
N SER A 192 13.01 23.80 7.14
CA SER A 192 13.90 24.17 8.26
C SER A 192 14.43 22.98 9.10
N GLU A 193 13.84 21.80 8.93
CA GLU A 193 14.22 20.56 9.64
C GLU A 193 15.10 19.62 8.78
N LEU A 194 15.47 20.04 7.58
CA LEU A 194 16.29 19.26 6.65
C LEU A 194 17.78 19.38 7.07
N ILE A 195 18.26 18.40 7.83
CA ILE A 195 19.65 18.43 8.36
C ILE A 195 20.59 17.66 7.42
N THR A 196 20.13 16.52 6.90
CA THR A 196 20.97 15.62 6.10
C THR A 196 20.65 15.73 4.61
N PRO A 197 21.60 15.42 3.70
CA PRO A 197 21.28 15.29 2.28
C PRO A 197 20.18 14.26 2.00
N TYR A 198 20.07 13.21 2.82
CA TYR A 198 18.98 12.24 2.75
C TYR A 198 17.61 12.90 3.03
N ASP A 199 17.50 13.76 4.06
CA ASP A 199 16.27 14.53 4.30
C ASP A 199 15.90 15.40 3.10
N LYS A 200 16.91 16.01 2.44
CA LYS A 200 16.70 16.82 1.25
C LYS A 200 16.13 16.01 0.08
N TRP A 201 16.62 14.78 -0.16
CA TRP A 201 16.06 13.87 -1.15
C TRP A 201 14.59 13.55 -0.86
N MET A 202 14.27 13.14 0.38
CA MET A 202 12.90 12.81 0.77
C MET A 202 11.96 14.00 0.62
N TYR A 203 12.43 15.21 0.97
CA TYR A 203 11.67 16.44 0.82
C TYR A 203 11.38 16.76 -0.65
N LEU A 204 12.38 16.64 -1.53
CA LEU A 204 12.22 16.91 -2.96
C LEU A 204 11.30 15.91 -3.65
N PHE A 205 11.38 14.62 -3.33
CA PHE A 205 10.42 13.64 -3.83
C PHE A 205 8.97 14.00 -3.48
N LYS A 206 8.77 14.56 -2.29
CA LYS A 206 7.42 14.88 -1.80
C LYS A 206 6.90 16.23 -2.29
N ASN A 207 7.76 17.26 -2.37
CA ASN A 207 7.32 18.65 -2.42
C ASN A 207 7.82 19.44 -3.63
N MET A 208 8.69 18.88 -4.50
CA MET A 208 9.33 19.65 -5.58
C MET A 208 8.34 20.33 -6.51
N ALA A 209 7.25 19.67 -6.85
CA ALA A 209 6.21 20.23 -7.72
C ALA A 209 5.50 21.47 -7.12
N ASP A 210 5.52 21.62 -5.80
CA ASP A 210 4.88 22.72 -5.08
C ASP A 210 5.80 23.93 -4.89
N LEU A 211 7.10 23.76 -5.20
CA LEU A 211 8.09 24.83 -5.05
C LEU A 211 7.95 25.89 -6.15
N LYS A 212 7.96 27.15 -5.75
CA LYS A 212 7.92 28.30 -6.69
C LYS A 212 9.33 28.74 -7.13
N SER A 213 10.32 28.46 -6.31
CA SER A 213 11.74 28.73 -6.56
C SER A 213 12.57 27.73 -5.77
N LYS A 214 13.84 27.54 -6.19
CA LYS A 214 14.77 26.68 -5.47
C LYS A 214 15.13 27.30 -4.10
N PRO A 215 14.88 26.64 -2.98
CA PRO A 215 15.33 27.10 -1.66
C PRO A 215 16.86 27.03 -1.53
N ASP A 216 17.44 28.00 -0.79
CA ASP A 216 18.91 28.12 -0.61
C ASP A 216 19.56 26.91 0.05
N ILE A 217 18.79 26.14 0.82
CA ILE A 217 19.28 24.93 1.49
C ILE A 217 19.75 23.83 0.50
N PHE A 218 19.30 23.89 -0.77
CA PHE A 218 19.70 22.95 -1.82
C PHE A 218 20.89 23.51 -2.63
N SER A 219 22.03 23.72 -1.97
CA SER A 219 23.22 24.35 -2.55
C SER A 219 24.20 23.34 -3.15
N GLU A 220 24.10 22.05 -2.85
CA GLU A 220 24.98 21.01 -3.36
C GLU A 220 24.82 20.85 -4.88
N LYS A 221 25.89 20.41 -5.53
CA LYS A 221 25.97 20.32 -7.00
C LYS A 221 24.87 19.46 -7.61
N GLU A 222 24.59 18.32 -7.01
CA GLU A 222 23.56 17.37 -7.47
C GLU A 222 22.15 17.97 -7.37
N PHE A 223 21.85 18.69 -6.30
CA PHE A 223 20.55 19.37 -6.17
C PHE A 223 20.43 20.55 -7.13
N ASN A 224 21.47 21.34 -7.33
CA ASN A 224 21.46 22.40 -8.33
C ASN A 224 21.12 21.85 -9.71
N ARG A 225 21.77 20.76 -10.09
CA ARG A 225 21.53 20.10 -11.38
C ARG A 225 20.13 19.49 -11.45
N LEU A 226 19.64 18.87 -10.36
CA LEU A 226 18.29 18.32 -10.28
C LEU A 226 17.23 19.42 -10.52
N PHE A 227 17.37 20.59 -9.87
CA PHE A 227 16.47 21.71 -10.04
C PHE A 227 16.49 22.23 -11.50
N GLU A 228 17.67 22.33 -12.12
CA GLU A 228 17.81 22.73 -13.52
C GLU A 228 17.06 21.77 -14.46
N ILE A 229 17.20 20.45 -14.25
CA ILE A 229 16.54 19.43 -15.08
C ILE A 229 15.03 19.42 -14.86
N ALA A 230 14.57 19.67 -13.63
CA ALA A 230 13.16 19.61 -13.27
C ALA A 230 12.39 20.90 -13.57
N GLU A 231 13.07 22.00 -13.83
CA GLU A 231 12.44 23.29 -14.13
C GLU A 231 11.76 23.28 -15.50
N PHE A 232 10.47 23.59 -15.57
CA PHE A 232 9.68 23.49 -16.79
C PHE A 232 10.22 24.39 -17.93
N VAL A 233 10.82 25.53 -17.62
CA VAL A 233 11.38 26.43 -18.64
C VAL A 233 12.46 25.74 -19.49
N ASN A 234 13.12 24.72 -18.93
CA ASN A 234 14.17 23.94 -19.60
C ASN A 234 13.63 22.74 -20.38
N PHE A 235 12.30 22.53 -20.39
CA PHE A 235 11.70 21.43 -21.15
C PHE A 235 11.51 21.80 -22.60
N THR A 236 11.79 20.85 -23.51
CA THR A 236 11.27 20.92 -24.87
C THR A 236 9.77 20.63 -24.87
N ALA A 237 9.07 21.03 -25.94
CA ALA A 237 7.64 20.73 -26.09
C ALA A 237 7.37 19.21 -26.08
N GLU A 238 8.29 18.37 -26.59
CA GLU A 238 8.18 16.93 -26.56
C GLU A 238 8.33 16.38 -25.14
N GLN A 239 9.34 16.83 -24.41
CA GLN A 239 9.54 16.43 -23.01
C GLN A 239 8.36 16.80 -22.12
N TYR A 240 7.79 17.98 -22.34
CA TYR A 240 6.60 18.38 -21.59
C TYR A 240 5.36 17.56 -21.96
N ARG A 241 5.24 17.14 -23.24
CA ARG A 241 4.17 16.23 -23.68
C ARG A 241 4.26 14.88 -22.98
N GLU A 242 5.45 14.27 -22.92
CA GLU A 242 5.63 12.99 -22.23
C GLU A 242 5.38 13.11 -20.72
N TYR A 243 5.82 14.19 -20.10
CA TYR A 243 5.49 14.51 -18.72
C TYR A 243 3.96 14.57 -18.48
N GLN A 244 3.25 15.33 -19.32
CA GLN A 244 1.79 15.45 -19.22
C GLN A 244 1.07 14.11 -19.46
N LYS A 245 1.58 13.30 -20.37
CA LYS A 245 1.03 11.97 -20.62
C LYS A 245 1.15 11.06 -19.40
N ALA A 246 2.30 11.06 -18.75
CA ALA A 246 2.50 10.31 -17.50
C ALA A 246 1.60 10.84 -16.36
N GLU A 247 1.47 12.17 -16.21
CA GLU A 247 0.53 12.79 -15.25
C GLU A 247 -0.91 12.36 -15.51
N LYS A 248 -1.34 12.38 -16.78
CA LYS A 248 -2.69 11.94 -17.17
C LYS A 248 -2.91 10.47 -16.85
N MET A 249 -1.96 9.58 -17.17
CA MET A 249 -2.08 8.15 -16.86
C MET A 249 -2.24 7.92 -15.35
N LEU A 250 -1.48 8.62 -14.52
CA LEU A 250 -1.59 8.55 -13.08
C LEU A 250 -2.96 9.06 -12.58
N TYR A 251 -3.43 10.16 -13.14
CA TYR A 251 -4.75 10.74 -12.81
C TYR A 251 -5.90 9.79 -13.19
N ASP A 252 -5.87 9.23 -14.40
CA ASP A 252 -6.87 8.27 -14.89
C ASP A 252 -6.89 7.00 -14.03
N TYR A 253 -5.72 6.52 -13.61
CA TYR A 253 -5.60 5.39 -12.68
C TYR A 253 -6.26 5.68 -11.33
N HIS A 254 -5.97 6.83 -10.72
CA HIS A 254 -6.59 7.23 -9.44
C HIS A 254 -8.10 7.37 -9.57
N ASN A 255 -8.60 7.99 -10.64
CA ASN A 255 -10.04 8.11 -10.89
C ASN A 255 -10.73 6.75 -11.00
N THR A 256 -10.09 5.80 -11.68
CA THR A 256 -10.62 4.43 -11.82
C THR A 256 -10.69 3.73 -10.46
N LEU A 257 -9.65 3.84 -9.63
CA LEU A 257 -9.65 3.28 -8.27
C LEU A 257 -10.72 3.93 -7.38
N ASP A 258 -10.85 5.24 -7.41
CA ASP A 258 -11.85 5.97 -6.64
C ASP A 258 -13.27 5.60 -7.05
N TYR A 259 -13.51 5.42 -8.35
CA TYR A 259 -14.79 4.96 -8.87
C TYR A 259 -15.12 3.54 -8.36
N ALA A 260 -14.17 2.60 -8.51
CA ALA A 260 -14.35 1.23 -8.05
C ALA A 260 -14.59 1.15 -6.53
N ARG A 261 -13.86 1.97 -5.74
CA ARG A 261 -14.05 2.07 -4.30
C ARG A 261 -15.43 2.60 -3.92
N ARG A 262 -15.91 3.64 -4.60
CA ARG A 262 -17.26 4.19 -4.36
C ARG A 262 -18.34 3.17 -4.68
N GLN A 263 -18.24 2.49 -5.81
CA GLN A 263 -19.18 1.41 -6.16
C GLN A 263 -19.18 0.28 -5.15
N GLY A 264 -18.01 -0.21 -4.72
CA GLY A 264 -17.91 -1.26 -3.72
C GLY A 264 -18.51 -0.84 -2.35
N LEU A 265 -18.29 0.42 -1.95
CA LEU A 265 -18.88 0.95 -0.72
C LEU A 265 -20.41 1.05 -0.80
N GLU A 266 -20.93 1.53 -1.92
CA GLU A 266 -22.38 1.66 -2.15
C GLU A 266 -23.05 0.28 -2.16
N GLN A 267 -22.48 -0.68 -2.87
CA GLN A 267 -22.97 -2.05 -2.90
C GLN A 267 -22.92 -2.70 -1.51
N GLY A 268 -21.79 -2.59 -0.80
CA GLY A 268 -21.64 -3.14 0.55
C GLY A 268 -22.62 -2.52 1.54
N LEU A 269 -22.91 -1.22 1.42
CA LEU A 269 -23.92 -0.54 2.25
C LEU A 269 -25.35 -1.05 1.97
N GLN A 270 -25.71 -1.23 0.68
CA GLN A 270 -27.01 -1.77 0.29
C GLN A 270 -27.20 -3.20 0.77
N GLU A 271 -26.19 -4.06 0.56
CA GLU A 271 -26.22 -5.45 1.02
C GLU A 271 -26.31 -5.54 2.56
N GLY A 272 -25.48 -4.76 3.26
CA GLY A 272 -25.50 -4.72 4.72
C GLY A 272 -26.83 -4.20 5.30
N LEU A 273 -27.45 -3.20 4.68
CA LEU A 273 -28.76 -2.69 5.08
C LEU A 273 -29.87 -3.74 4.87
N ALA A 274 -29.86 -4.42 3.70
CA ALA A 274 -30.83 -5.47 3.39
C ALA A 274 -30.73 -6.64 4.38
N GLN A 275 -29.53 -7.14 4.63
CA GLN A 275 -29.28 -8.23 5.58
C GLN A 275 -29.66 -7.83 7.02
N GLY A 276 -29.29 -6.61 7.44
CA GLY A 276 -29.63 -6.10 8.78
C GLY A 276 -31.14 -5.95 8.98
N LEU A 277 -31.87 -5.49 7.96
CA LEU A 277 -33.33 -5.38 7.98
C LEU A 277 -34.02 -6.77 8.09
N GLU A 278 -33.57 -7.73 7.27
CA GLU A 278 -34.07 -9.10 7.27
C GLU A 278 -33.88 -9.76 8.63
N GLN A 279 -32.66 -9.73 9.16
CA GLN A 279 -32.34 -10.30 10.48
C GLN A 279 -33.10 -9.61 11.62
N GLY A 280 -33.20 -8.28 11.56
CA GLY A 280 -33.97 -7.51 12.58
C GLY A 280 -35.46 -7.83 12.54
N LEU A 281 -36.06 -8.01 11.37
CA LEU A 281 -37.46 -8.41 11.21
C LEU A 281 -37.72 -9.83 11.75
N GLU A 282 -36.87 -10.78 11.40
CA GLU A 282 -36.96 -12.18 11.86
C GLU A 282 -36.87 -12.26 13.40
N GLN A 283 -35.85 -11.65 13.98
CA GLN A 283 -35.66 -11.62 15.43
C GLN A 283 -36.84 -10.91 16.16
N GLY A 284 -37.31 -9.79 15.61
CA GLY A 284 -38.43 -9.05 16.17
C GLY A 284 -39.72 -9.83 16.12
N LEU A 285 -39.98 -10.57 15.02
CA LEU A 285 -41.15 -11.44 14.88
C LEU A 285 -41.13 -12.61 15.86
N GLU A 286 -39.97 -13.28 15.98
CA GLU A 286 -39.78 -14.41 16.90
C GLU A 286 -40.02 -13.98 18.37
N GLN A 287 -39.34 -12.89 18.79
CA GLN A 287 -39.48 -12.36 20.15
C GLN A 287 -40.93 -11.90 20.44
N GLY A 288 -41.56 -11.22 19.47
CA GLY A 288 -42.93 -10.76 19.61
C GLY A 288 -43.94 -11.92 19.72
N LEU A 289 -43.73 -12.97 18.92
CA LEU A 289 -44.57 -14.16 18.96
C LEU A 289 -44.40 -14.92 20.30
N GLU A 290 -43.16 -15.12 20.78
CA GLU A 290 -42.90 -15.77 22.05
C GLU A 290 -43.51 -15.00 23.24
N GLN A 291 -43.29 -13.69 23.25
CA GLN A 291 -43.87 -12.82 24.30
C GLN A 291 -45.38 -12.84 24.27
N GLY A 292 -46.02 -12.67 23.11
CA GLY A 292 -47.46 -12.67 22.95
C GLY A 292 -48.10 -14.02 23.35
N LEU A 293 -47.44 -15.14 22.98
CA LEU A 293 -47.88 -16.47 23.38
C LEU A 293 -47.81 -16.68 24.90
N ARG A 294 -46.73 -16.24 25.55
CA ARG A 294 -46.57 -16.32 27.00
C ARG A 294 -47.60 -15.50 27.75
N GLU A 295 -47.76 -14.22 27.35
CA GLU A 295 -48.71 -13.31 27.96
C GLU A 295 -50.16 -13.80 27.76
N GLY A 296 -50.52 -14.25 26.55
CA GLY A 296 -51.83 -14.83 26.28
C GLY A 296 -52.13 -16.09 27.07
N LEU A 297 -51.11 -16.98 27.26
CA LEU A 297 -51.27 -18.17 28.08
C LEU A 297 -51.47 -17.86 29.57
N GLU A 298 -50.73 -16.87 30.11
CA GLU A 298 -50.90 -16.44 31.51
C GLU A 298 -52.25 -15.79 31.74
N GLN A 299 -52.66 -14.93 30.81
CA GLN A 299 -54.00 -14.29 30.90
C GLN A 299 -55.12 -15.31 30.81
N GLY A 300 -55.06 -16.26 29.85
CA GLY A 300 -56.07 -17.30 29.73
C GLY A 300 -56.17 -18.19 30.96
N LYS A 301 -55.02 -18.56 31.57
CA LYS A 301 -55.00 -19.30 32.84
C LYS A 301 -55.63 -18.47 34.00
N LYS A 302 -55.40 -17.18 34.03
CA LYS A 302 -55.98 -16.30 35.05
C LYS A 302 -57.49 -16.19 34.89
N GLU A 303 -58.00 -16.00 33.69
CA GLU A 303 -59.40 -15.94 33.35
C GLU A 303 -60.13 -17.26 33.72
N GLU A 304 -59.50 -18.41 33.36
CA GLU A 304 -60.01 -19.73 33.72
C GLU A 304 -60.12 -19.90 35.23
N ARG A 305 -59.11 -19.49 36.01
CA ARG A 305 -59.14 -19.55 37.50
C ARG A 305 -60.21 -18.66 38.07
N LEU A 306 -60.43 -17.48 37.54
CA LEU A 306 -61.50 -16.55 37.97
C LEU A 306 -62.89 -17.15 37.69
N GLU A 307 -63.07 -17.80 36.52
CA GLU A 307 -64.36 -18.45 36.21
C GLU A 307 -64.63 -19.66 37.15
N ILE A 308 -63.60 -20.47 37.42
CA ILE A 308 -63.69 -21.58 38.39
C ILE A 308 -64.05 -21.03 39.81
N ALA A 309 -63.38 -19.96 40.23
CA ALA A 309 -63.65 -19.32 41.52
C ALA A 309 -65.08 -18.81 41.60
N ARG A 310 -65.60 -18.20 40.52
CA ARG A 310 -67.04 -17.71 40.48
C ARG A 310 -68.04 -18.86 40.63
N ARG A 311 -67.82 -19.99 39.96
CA ARG A 311 -68.63 -21.20 40.06
C ARG A 311 -68.58 -21.81 41.48
N MET A 312 -67.39 -21.75 42.14
CA MET A 312 -67.27 -22.22 43.52
C MET A 312 -67.98 -21.32 44.52
N LEU A 313 -68.04 -20.01 44.31
CA LEU A 313 -68.82 -19.07 45.08
C LEU A 313 -70.36 -19.32 44.96
N GLU A 314 -70.82 -19.65 43.73
CA GLU A 314 -72.24 -19.96 43.46
C GLU A 314 -72.75 -21.16 44.27
N VAL A 315 -71.89 -22.14 44.58
CA VAL A 315 -72.16 -23.31 45.38
C VAL A 315 -71.86 -23.11 46.87
N ALA A 316 -71.67 -21.82 47.31
CA ALA A 316 -71.39 -21.40 48.69
C ALA A 316 -70.13 -22.09 49.33
N MET A 317 -69.09 -22.34 48.57
CA MET A 317 -67.80 -22.84 49.06
C MET A 317 -67.09 -21.74 49.89
N PRO A 318 -66.48 -22.08 51.04
CA PRO A 318 -65.74 -21.12 51.85
C PRO A 318 -64.60 -20.47 51.12
N ILE A 319 -64.40 -19.15 51.20
CA ILE A 319 -63.40 -18.35 50.46
C ILE A 319 -62.02 -18.93 50.66
N GLY A 320 -61.62 -19.35 51.87
CA GLY A 320 -60.29 -19.96 52.11
C GLY A 320 -60.04 -21.20 51.30
N GLN A 321 -61.07 -22.04 51.07
CA GLN A 321 -60.93 -23.23 50.19
C GLN A 321 -60.82 -22.85 48.73
N ILE A 322 -61.47 -21.78 48.27
CA ILE A 322 -61.36 -21.25 46.90
C ILE A 322 -59.94 -20.70 46.63
N VAL A 323 -59.35 -19.98 47.61
CA VAL A 323 -57.96 -19.55 47.57
C VAL A 323 -57.02 -20.71 47.36
N ASP A 324 -57.17 -21.79 48.21
CA ASP A 324 -56.29 -22.95 48.14
C ASP A 324 -56.37 -23.73 46.79
N LEU A 325 -57.57 -23.80 46.21
CA LEU A 325 -57.82 -24.55 44.96
C LEU A 325 -57.45 -23.75 43.70
N THR A 326 -57.67 -22.42 43.71
CA THR A 326 -57.48 -21.61 42.51
C THR A 326 -56.12 -20.88 42.46
N GLY A 327 -55.54 -20.66 43.67
CA GLY A 327 -54.33 -19.87 43.84
C GLY A 327 -54.54 -18.36 43.58
N LEU A 328 -55.82 -17.90 43.57
CA LEU A 328 -56.16 -16.49 43.50
C LEU A 328 -56.12 -15.86 44.94
N SER A 329 -55.81 -14.58 44.98
CA SER A 329 -55.84 -13.87 46.26
C SER A 329 -57.26 -13.71 46.81
N MET A 330 -57.37 -13.52 48.12
CA MET A 330 -58.65 -13.31 48.76
C MET A 330 -59.39 -12.06 48.22
N GLU A 331 -58.60 -11.01 47.90
CA GLU A 331 -59.14 -9.77 47.31
C GLU A 331 -59.65 -9.98 45.86
N GLU A 332 -59.02 -10.82 45.07
CA GLU A 332 -59.49 -11.18 43.72
C GLU A 332 -60.79 -11.97 43.77
N ILE A 333 -60.91 -12.87 44.74
CA ILE A 333 -62.13 -13.68 44.91
C ILE A 333 -63.29 -12.82 45.46
N GLU A 334 -63.06 -11.91 46.41
CA GLU A 334 -64.06 -11.00 46.97
C GLU A 334 -64.62 -9.98 45.94
N SER A 335 -63.82 -9.72 44.89
CA SER A 335 -64.21 -8.80 43.79
C SER A 335 -65.04 -9.48 42.68
N LEU A 336 -65.29 -10.80 42.74
CA LEU A 336 -66.10 -11.56 41.78
C LEU A 336 -67.57 -11.53 42.04
#